data_6bf1722d9dc87af9ddcb73577755d143
#
_entry.id   6bf1722d9dc87af9ddcb73577755d143
#
_cell.length_a   1.000
_cell.length_b   1.000
_cell.length_c   1.000
_cell.angle_alpha   90.00
_cell.angle_beta   90.00
_cell.angle_gamma   90.00
#
_symmetry.space_group_name_H-M   'P 1'
#
loop_
_entity.id
_entity.type
_entity.pdbx_description
1 polymer ?
#
loop_
_entity_poly.entity_id
_entity_poly.type
_entity_poly.pdbx_seq_one_letter_code
_entity_poly.pdbx_strand_id
1 'polypeptide(L)'
;SIIPLHLNRKLMLLGEPHMGAGGYILSLNVAKELLEYVLRSPKLIPIDHILFREFPESSGEKIFQLSPAICIQDVILTKGKTNFPSSLENVRNARKGEDKSKKKLTLLGKMKREMSRLILQVHVFFQERIQSIKGKALIKIKFK
;
A
#
# COMPACT_ATOMS: atom_id res chain seq x y z
N SER A 1 -6.28 9.64 15.20
CA SER A 1 -6.95 9.00 16.34
C SER A 1 -6.20 7.73 16.72
N ILE A 2 -5.97 7.51 18.01
CA ILE A 2 -5.33 6.30 18.57
C ILE A 2 -6.30 5.71 19.58
N ILE A 3 -6.62 4.43 19.42
CA ILE A 3 -7.48 3.67 20.33
C ILE A 3 -6.61 2.62 21.03
N PRO A 4 -6.43 2.70 22.36
CA PRO A 4 -5.69 1.67 23.09
C PRO A 4 -6.48 0.37 23.14
N LEU A 5 -5.76 -0.75 23.03
CA LEU A 5 -6.31 -2.09 23.14
C LEU A 5 -5.61 -2.88 24.27
N HIS A 6 -6.15 -4.04 24.58
CA HIS A 6 -5.52 -4.99 25.50
C HIS A 6 -4.15 -5.45 24.97
N LEU A 7 -3.27 -5.95 25.85
CA LEU A 7 -1.94 -6.45 25.53
C LEU A 7 -0.98 -5.41 24.88
N ASN A 8 -1.04 -4.15 25.34
CA ASN A 8 -0.19 -3.06 24.84
C ASN A 8 -0.29 -2.83 23.32
N ARG A 9 -1.42 -3.16 22.73
CA ARG A 9 -1.72 -2.90 21.31
C ARG A 9 -2.54 -1.61 21.17
N LYS A 10 -2.48 -1.05 19.98
CA LYS A 10 -3.18 0.19 19.63
C LYS A 10 -3.77 0.06 18.24
N LEU A 11 -4.97 0.58 18.04
CA LEU A 11 -5.49 0.87 16.70
C LEU A 11 -5.14 2.31 16.36
N MET A 12 -4.48 2.50 15.25
CA MET A 12 -4.09 3.80 14.73
C MET A 12 -4.84 4.06 13.44
N LEU A 13 -5.47 5.23 13.33
CA LEU A 13 -6.12 5.66 12.09
C LEU A 13 -5.06 5.74 10.98
N LEU A 14 -5.30 5.04 9.88
CA LEU A 14 -4.47 5.13 8.69
C LEU A 14 -4.75 6.46 7.99
N GLY A 15 -3.74 7.33 7.92
CA GLY A 15 -3.88 8.67 7.35
C GLY A 15 -3.49 8.77 5.89
N GLU A 16 -2.81 7.76 5.37
CA GLU A 16 -2.30 7.72 3.99
C GLU A 16 -2.56 6.34 3.37
N PRO A 17 -2.73 6.25 2.05
CA PRO A 17 -2.87 4.98 1.36
C PRO A 17 -1.69 4.05 1.66
N HIS A 18 -2.00 2.80 1.98
CA HIS A 18 -0.99 1.79 2.27
C HIS A 18 -0.99 0.71 1.19
N MET A 19 0.18 0.28 0.76
CA MET A 19 0.33 -0.80 -0.21
C MET A 19 0.63 -2.11 0.51
N GLY A 20 -0.03 -3.17 0.08
CA GLY A 20 0.14 -4.51 0.61
C GLY A 20 -0.93 -4.90 1.64
N ALA A 21 -1.65 -5.98 1.34
CA ALA A 21 -2.70 -6.56 2.16
C ALA A 21 -2.20 -7.86 2.81
N GLY A 22 -1.41 -7.73 3.88
CA GLY A 22 -0.89 -8.89 4.62
C GLY A 22 -1.94 -9.59 5.48
N GLY A 23 -2.91 -8.84 5.99
CA GLY A 23 -4.05 -9.32 6.75
C GLY A 23 -4.97 -8.16 7.09
N TYR A 24 -6.27 -8.35 6.98
CA TYR A 24 -7.28 -7.34 7.28
C TYR A 24 -8.57 -7.96 7.79
N ILE A 25 -9.35 -7.16 8.50
CA ILE A 25 -10.67 -7.52 9.01
C ILE A 25 -11.65 -6.49 8.46
N LEU A 26 -12.76 -6.95 7.92
CA LEU A 26 -13.86 -6.13 7.44
C LEU A 26 -15.12 -6.41 8.25
N SER A 27 -15.92 -5.40 8.53
CA SER A 27 -17.29 -5.61 8.97
C SER A 27 -18.14 -6.15 7.80
N LEU A 28 -19.23 -6.85 8.11
CA LEU A 28 -20.12 -7.39 7.08
C LEU A 28 -20.70 -6.28 6.18
N ASN A 29 -21.03 -5.12 6.75
CA ASN A 29 -21.57 -4.00 5.98
C ASN A 29 -20.53 -3.45 5.01
N VAL A 30 -19.31 -3.17 5.49
CA VAL A 30 -18.20 -2.70 4.64
C VAL A 30 -17.86 -3.73 3.57
N ALA A 31 -17.92 -5.03 3.88
CA ALA A 31 -17.67 -6.08 2.89
C ALA A 31 -18.72 -6.08 1.76
N LYS A 32 -20.00 -5.85 2.08
CA LYS A 32 -21.07 -5.73 1.08
C LYS A 32 -20.87 -4.48 0.20
N GLU A 33 -20.61 -3.34 0.79
CA GLU A 33 -20.36 -2.08 0.07
C GLU A 33 -19.13 -2.19 -0.84
N LEU A 34 -18.07 -2.81 -0.34
CA LEU A 34 -16.86 -3.07 -1.12
C LEU A 34 -17.14 -3.99 -2.31
N LEU A 35 -17.96 -5.04 -2.13
CA LEU A 35 -18.37 -5.92 -3.21
C LEU A 35 -19.13 -5.15 -4.28
N GLU A 36 -20.11 -4.32 -3.89
CA GLU A 36 -20.86 -3.47 -4.83
C GLU A 36 -19.94 -2.49 -5.56
N TYR A 37 -18.99 -1.89 -4.85
CA TYR A 37 -18.00 -1.00 -5.45
C TYR A 37 -17.19 -1.71 -6.54
N VAL A 38 -16.69 -2.91 -6.25
CA VAL A 38 -15.91 -3.71 -7.20
C VAL A 38 -16.74 -4.13 -8.41
N LEU A 39 -17.98 -4.53 -8.20
CA LEU A 39 -18.89 -4.95 -9.29
C LEU A 39 -19.24 -3.79 -10.24
N ARG A 40 -19.28 -2.55 -9.74
CA ARG A 40 -19.51 -1.35 -10.55
C ARG A 40 -18.23 -0.80 -11.19
N SER A 41 -17.07 -1.26 -10.76
CA SER A 41 -15.80 -0.75 -11.27
C SER A 41 -15.53 -1.22 -12.69
N PRO A 42 -15.25 -0.32 -13.65
CA PRO A 42 -14.99 -0.68 -15.03
C PRO A 42 -13.63 -1.38 -15.23
N LYS A 43 -12.76 -1.31 -14.23
CA LYS A 43 -11.39 -1.81 -14.29
C LYS A 43 -11.02 -2.53 -13.02
N LEU A 44 -10.51 -3.75 -13.16
CA LEU A 44 -9.91 -4.48 -12.06
C LEU A 44 -8.51 -3.96 -11.78
N ILE A 45 -8.28 -3.56 -10.54
CA ILE A 45 -6.99 -3.12 -10.01
C ILE A 45 -6.60 -4.00 -8.82
N PRO A 46 -5.33 -4.00 -8.39
CA PRO A 46 -4.90 -4.77 -7.23
C PRO A 46 -5.75 -4.48 -5.99
N ILE A 47 -6.06 -5.53 -5.24
CA ILE A 47 -6.97 -5.45 -4.09
C ILE A 47 -6.48 -4.50 -2.99
N ASP A 48 -5.19 -4.37 -2.80
CA ASP A 48 -4.60 -3.44 -1.85
C ASP A 48 -4.84 -1.98 -2.24
N HIS A 49 -4.85 -1.64 -3.53
CA HIS A 49 -5.25 -0.32 -4.01
C HIS A 49 -6.74 -0.05 -3.73
N ILE A 50 -7.60 -1.04 -3.95
CA ILE A 50 -9.03 -0.89 -3.67
C ILE A 50 -9.25 -0.68 -2.18
N LEU A 51 -8.72 -1.58 -1.33
CA LEU A 51 -8.96 -1.58 0.11
C LEU A 51 -8.40 -0.35 0.83
N PHE A 52 -7.22 0.12 0.45
CA PHE A 52 -6.49 1.12 1.22
C PHE A 52 -6.42 2.50 0.57
N ARG A 53 -7.02 2.67 -0.59
CA ARG A 53 -7.07 3.96 -1.28
C ARG A 53 -8.44 4.25 -1.88
N GLU A 54 -8.83 3.55 -2.95
CA GLU A 54 -9.96 3.97 -3.78
C GLU A 54 -11.31 3.84 -3.09
N PHE A 55 -11.56 2.71 -2.45
CA PHE A 55 -12.82 2.49 -1.73
C PHE A 55 -12.97 3.43 -0.53
N PRO A 56 -11.98 3.59 0.37
CA PRO A 56 -12.07 4.55 1.47
C PRO A 56 -12.23 6.01 1.00
N GLU A 57 -11.57 6.40 -0.09
CA GLU A 57 -11.73 7.74 -0.67
C GLU A 57 -13.15 7.98 -1.18
N SER A 58 -13.81 6.96 -1.73
CA SER A 58 -15.16 7.06 -2.27
C SER A 58 -16.27 6.89 -1.23
N SER A 59 -16.07 6.02 -0.24
CA SER A 59 -17.07 5.71 0.79
C SER A 59 -16.95 6.56 2.05
N GLY A 60 -15.79 7.18 2.28
CA GLY A 60 -15.47 7.88 3.53
C GLY A 60 -15.15 6.95 4.70
N GLU A 61 -15.03 5.65 4.45
CA GLU A 61 -14.71 4.65 5.46
C GLU A 61 -13.32 4.86 6.08
N LYS A 62 -13.23 4.65 7.38
CA LYS A 62 -11.98 4.82 8.12
C LYS A 62 -11.27 3.49 8.27
N ILE A 63 -10.00 3.49 7.92
CA ILE A 63 -9.13 2.34 8.08
C ILE A 63 -8.29 2.51 9.34
N PHE A 64 -8.20 1.46 10.13
CA PHE A 64 -7.35 1.41 11.30
C PHE A 64 -6.27 0.35 11.13
N GLN A 65 -5.08 0.67 11.58
CA GLN A 65 -3.93 -0.23 11.58
C GLN A 65 -3.60 -0.66 13.01
N LEU A 66 -3.45 -1.96 13.20
CA LEU A 66 -3.05 -2.52 14.49
C LEU A 66 -1.54 -2.37 14.70
N SER A 67 -1.14 -1.85 15.85
CA SER A 67 0.26 -1.71 16.25
C SER A 67 0.49 -2.24 17.68
N PRO A 68 1.48 -3.13 17.91
CA PRO A 68 2.25 -3.91 16.93
C PRO A 68 1.38 -4.80 16.05
N ALA A 69 1.85 -5.06 14.82
CA ALA A 69 1.16 -5.95 13.89
C ALA A 69 1.21 -7.41 14.39
N ILE A 70 0.13 -8.16 14.14
CA ILE A 70 0.02 -9.58 14.51
C ILE A 70 0.42 -10.53 13.37
N CYS A 71 0.53 -10.01 12.16
CA CYS A 71 0.96 -10.78 11.00
C CYS A 71 1.97 -9.97 10.17
N ILE A 72 2.83 -10.69 9.49
CA ILE A 72 3.83 -10.15 8.58
C ILE A 72 3.94 -11.08 7.37
N GLN A 73 4.16 -10.52 6.21
CA GLN A 73 4.41 -11.34 5.01
C GLN A 73 5.75 -12.07 5.15
N ASP A 74 5.78 -13.37 4.80
CA ASP A 74 6.98 -14.20 4.90
C ASP A 74 8.18 -13.59 4.16
N VAL A 75 7.97 -13.05 2.99
CA VAL A 75 9.01 -12.38 2.20
C VAL A 75 9.66 -11.19 2.93
N ILE A 76 8.92 -10.50 3.79
CA ILE A 76 9.43 -9.39 4.60
C ILE A 76 10.19 -9.94 5.81
N LEU A 77 9.63 -10.96 6.48
CA LEU A 77 10.23 -11.61 7.63
C LEU A 77 11.58 -12.23 7.28
N THR A 78 11.63 -12.92 6.14
CA THR A 78 12.82 -13.67 5.67
C THR A 78 13.76 -12.82 4.80
N LYS A 79 13.53 -11.50 4.71
CA LYS A 79 14.33 -10.57 3.89
C LYS A 79 14.48 -11.02 2.43
N GLY A 80 13.41 -11.52 1.86
CA GLY A 80 13.35 -11.97 0.47
C GLY A 80 13.69 -13.46 0.26
N LYS A 81 14.10 -14.18 1.29
CA LYS A 81 14.34 -15.64 1.25
C LYS A 81 13.06 -16.35 1.71
N THR A 82 12.03 -16.31 0.90
CA THR A 82 10.75 -16.93 1.26
C THR A 82 10.80 -18.46 1.14
N ASN A 83 10.22 -19.14 2.14
CA ASN A 83 9.99 -20.58 2.08
C ASN A 83 8.72 -20.93 1.29
N PHE A 84 7.86 -19.94 1.06
CA PHE A 84 6.60 -20.08 0.33
C PHE A 84 6.61 -19.17 -0.90
N PRO A 85 7.17 -19.64 -2.03
CA PRO A 85 7.20 -18.84 -3.26
C PRO A 85 5.78 -18.50 -3.70
N SER A 86 5.58 -17.28 -4.14
CA SER A 86 4.27 -16.84 -4.62
C SER A 86 3.87 -17.63 -5.87
N SER A 87 2.67 -18.22 -5.87
CA SER A 87 2.10 -18.89 -7.05
C SER A 87 1.98 -17.94 -8.26
N LEU A 88 1.95 -16.64 -8.01
CA LEU A 88 1.88 -15.62 -9.06
C LEU A 88 3.25 -15.18 -9.59
N GLU A 89 4.35 -15.69 -9.04
CA GLU A 89 5.71 -15.23 -9.43
C GLU A 89 6.02 -15.56 -10.89
N ASN A 90 5.63 -16.74 -11.36
CA ASN A 90 5.79 -17.14 -12.75
C ASN A 90 5.02 -16.21 -13.69
N VAL A 91 3.77 -15.87 -13.34
CA VAL A 91 2.94 -14.94 -14.11
C VAL A 91 3.51 -13.53 -14.11
N ARG A 92 4.05 -13.07 -12.99
CA ARG A 92 4.73 -11.76 -12.88
C ARG A 92 6.00 -11.73 -13.74
N ASN A 93 6.78 -12.80 -13.73
CA ASN A 93 8.02 -12.89 -14.50
C ASN A 93 7.73 -12.98 -16.01
N ALA A 94 6.70 -13.72 -16.43
CA ALA A 94 6.23 -13.74 -17.81
C ALA A 94 5.85 -12.33 -18.29
N ARG A 95 5.01 -11.62 -17.54
CA ARG A 95 4.62 -10.23 -17.85
C ARG A 95 5.81 -9.27 -17.89
N LYS A 96 6.79 -9.43 -17.00
CA LYS A 96 8.04 -8.63 -17.03
C LYS A 96 8.88 -8.96 -18.26
N GLY A 97 8.82 -10.19 -18.76
CA GLY A 97 9.49 -10.60 -20.01
C GLY A 97 8.91 -9.91 -21.24
N GLU A 98 7.58 -9.86 -21.33
CA GLU A 98 6.87 -9.16 -22.41
C GLU A 98 7.10 -7.63 -22.37
N ASP A 99 7.19 -7.06 -21.18
CA ASP A 99 7.45 -5.62 -20.98
C ASP A 99 8.90 -5.20 -21.31
N LYS A 100 9.84 -6.14 -21.43
CA LYS A 100 11.23 -5.87 -21.86
C LYS A 100 11.35 -5.49 -23.34
N SER A 101 10.30 -5.65 -24.14
CA SER A 101 10.20 -5.10 -25.49
C SER A 101 10.02 -3.57 -25.51
N LYS A 102 9.93 -2.92 -24.33
CA LYS A 102 9.82 -1.47 -24.23
C LYS A 102 11.01 -0.81 -24.91
N LYS A 103 10.70 0.00 -25.90
CA LYS A 103 11.61 0.86 -26.66
C LYS A 103 12.71 1.43 -25.75
N LYS A 104 13.97 1.22 -26.09
CA LYS A 104 15.10 1.87 -25.41
C LYS A 104 14.83 3.37 -25.36
N LEU A 105 14.58 3.89 -24.17
CA LEU A 105 14.39 5.32 -23.98
C LEU A 105 15.62 6.08 -24.51
N THR A 106 15.37 7.09 -25.30
CA THR A 106 16.40 8.04 -25.73
C THR A 106 17.07 8.69 -24.50
N LEU A 107 18.29 9.21 -24.68
CA LEU A 107 18.99 9.94 -23.60
C LEU A 107 18.12 11.03 -22.96
N LEU A 108 17.42 11.80 -23.76
CA LEU A 108 16.46 12.80 -23.35
C LEU A 108 15.30 12.20 -22.51
N GLY A 109 14.78 11.05 -22.90
CA GLY A 109 13.74 10.35 -22.15
C GLY A 109 14.23 9.84 -20.79
N LYS A 110 15.50 9.41 -20.70
CA LYS A 110 16.14 9.03 -19.42
C LYS A 110 16.30 10.26 -18.51
N MET A 111 16.80 11.36 -19.03
CA MET A 111 16.96 12.61 -18.28
C MET A 111 15.61 13.13 -17.76
N LYS A 112 14.58 13.16 -18.61
CA LYS A 112 13.23 13.59 -18.20
C LYS A 112 12.69 12.71 -17.07
N ARG A 113 12.90 11.39 -17.14
CA ARG A 113 12.49 10.44 -16.09
C ARG A 113 13.22 10.69 -14.77
N GLU A 114 14.54 10.91 -14.81
CA GLU A 114 15.31 11.20 -13.59
C GLU A 114 14.95 12.56 -12.98
N MET A 115 14.73 13.58 -13.79
CA MET A 115 14.20 14.87 -13.34
C MET A 115 12.84 14.72 -12.66
N SER A 116 11.91 13.95 -13.26
CA SER A 116 10.60 13.69 -12.66
C SER A 116 10.72 12.95 -11.30
N ARG A 117 11.68 12.04 -11.16
CA ARG A 117 11.95 11.34 -9.89
C ARG A 117 12.46 12.31 -8.82
N LEU A 118 13.38 13.20 -9.18
CA LEU A 118 13.90 14.21 -8.24
C LEU A 118 12.79 15.15 -7.78
N ILE A 119 11.96 15.64 -8.69
CA ILE A 119 10.80 16.48 -8.36
C ILE A 119 9.85 15.74 -7.41
N LEU A 120 9.56 14.45 -7.68
CA LEU A 120 8.72 13.64 -6.83
C LEU A 120 9.33 13.46 -5.42
N GLN A 121 10.63 13.21 -5.33
CA GLN A 121 11.33 13.07 -4.04
C GLN A 121 11.28 14.35 -3.23
N VAL A 122 11.51 15.49 -3.88
CA VAL A 122 11.39 16.81 -3.24
C VAL A 122 9.95 17.04 -2.75
N HIS A 123 8.96 16.71 -3.58
CA HIS A 123 7.55 16.85 -3.22
C HIS A 123 7.19 15.95 -2.01
N VAL A 124 7.60 14.69 -2.01
CA VAL A 124 7.39 13.77 -0.87
C VAL A 124 8.05 14.31 0.40
N PHE A 125 9.31 14.78 0.31
CA PHE A 125 10.01 15.37 1.43
C PHE A 125 9.27 16.57 2.03
N PHE A 126 8.75 17.47 1.20
CA PHE A 126 7.94 18.59 1.68
C PHE A 126 6.62 18.15 2.30
N GLN A 127 5.95 17.17 1.71
CA GLN A 127 4.71 16.60 2.24
C GLN A 127 4.95 15.96 3.63
N GLU A 128 6.00 15.20 3.79
CA GLU A 128 6.37 14.61 5.10
C GLU A 128 6.63 15.68 6.16
N ARG A 129 7.31 16.76 5.78
CA ARG A 129 7.54 17.91 6.67
C ARG A 129 6.24 18.60 7.08
N ILE A 130 5.36 18.87 6.14
CA ILE A 130 4.06 19.48 6.39
C ILE A 130 3.20 18.59 7.29
N GLN A 131 3.20 17.28 7.05
CA GLN A 131 2.45 16.32 7.87
C GLN A 131 3.02 16.23 9.29
N SER A 132 4.33 16.26 9.44
CA SER A 132 4.99 16.30 10.75
C SER A 132 4.58 17.53 11.54
N ILE A 133 4.52 18.70 10.91
CA ILE A 133 4.05 19.96 11.55
C ILE A 133 2.56 19.85 11.94
N LYS A 134 1.75 19.15 11.16
CA LYS A 134 0.32 18.91 11.46
C LYS A 134 0.09 17.80 12.51
N GLY A 135 1.14 17.32 13.18
CA GLY A 135 1.05 16.27 14.19
C GLY A 135 0.77 14.87 13.63
N LYS A 136 0.90 14.67 12.33
CA LYS A 136 0.82 13.36 11.67
C LYS A 136 2.22 12.76 11.61
N ALA A 137 2.57 11.91 12.56
CA ALA A 137 3.85 11.21 12.52
C ALA A 137 3.75 9.93 11.69
N LEU A 138 4.68 9.73 10.77
CA LEU A 138 4.89 8.43 10.14
C LEU A 138 5.54 7.49 11.16
N ILE A 139 4.77 6.56 11.68
CA ILE A 139 5.23 5.59 12.66
C ILE A 139 5.51 4.28 11.96
N LYS A 140 6.77 3.83 12.00
CA LYS A 140 7.11 2.49 11.52
C LYS A 140 6.52 1.46 12.47
N ILE A 141 5.54 0.69 11.99
CA ILE A 141 4.90 -0.35 12.78
C ILE A 141 5.85 -1.53 12.91
N LYS A 142 6.11 -1.90 14.16
CA LYS A 142 6.90 -3.09 14.47
C LYS A 142 5.97 -4.30 14.48
N PHE A 143 6.47 -5.42 13.99
CA PHE A 143 5.89 -6.73 14.22
C PHE A 143 6.39 -7.25 15.58
N LYS A 144 5.48 -7.86 16.37
CA LYS A 144 5.84 -8.49 17.64
C LYS A 144 5.00 -9.74 17.86
#